data_efe3dc259e283272ce9243f0182e4fda
#
_entry.id   efe3dc259e283272ce9243f0182e4fda
#
_cell.length_a   1.000
_cell.length_b   1.000
_cell.length_c   1.000
_cell.angle_alpha   90.00
_cell.angle_beta   90.00
_cell.angle_gamma   90.00
#
_symmetry.space_group_name_H-M   'P 1'
#
loop_
_entity.id
_entity.type
_entity.pdbx_description
1 polymer ?
#
loop_
_entity_poly.entity_id
_entity_poly.type
_entity_poly.pdbx_seq_one_letter_code
_entity_poly.pdbx_strand_id
1 'polypeptide(L)'
;MMQPMPRVPPFDRPATYDDLTKLPDNLVAEIVNGELHASPRPASPHTRASSSLGVRLGGPFDHGIGGPGGWWILDEPELHFERDILVPDLAGWRRTRMPQAPRTAHVSLAPDWVCEVLSPSTMQLDRARKLGIYAREGVPHAWLVDPLARTLEALRLEGGRWLLLGTHVGDEVVRVEPFVEIELELQLLWSDTAERG
;
A
#
# COMPACT_ATOMS: atom_id res chain seq x y z
N MET A 1 -18.01 2.63 18.13
CA MET A 1 -18.37 1.19 18.09
C MET A 1 -17.91 0.68 16.73
N MET A 2 -16.85 -0.14 16.68
CA MET A 2 -16.28 -0.69 15.43
C MET A 2 -17.24 -1.76 14.89
N GLN A 3 -17.76 -1.57 13.68
CA GLN A 3 -18.55 -2.62 13.04
C GLN A 3 -17.61 -3.81 12.76
N PRO A 4 -18.04 -5.05 13.09
CA PRO A 4 -17.26 -6.22 12.73
C PRO A 4 -17.15 -6.30 11.19
N MET A 5 -15.97 -6.68 10.72
CA MET A 5 -15.73 -6.93 9.29
C MET A 5 -16.81 -7.91 8.76
N PRO A 6 -17.43 -7.64 7.63
CA PRO A 6 -18.29 -8.61 6.99
C PRO A 6 -17.46 -9.85 6.69
N ARG A 7 -17.74 -10.95 7.43
CA ARG A 7 -17.14 -12.24 7.11
C ARG A 7 -17.79 -12.77 5.84
N VAL A 8 -17.03 -12.78 4.76
CA VAL A 8 -17.41 -13.57 3.60
C VAL A 8 -17.37 -15.04 4.04
N PRO A 9 -18.43 -15.82 3.82
CA PRO A 9 -18.42 -17.25 4.19
C PRO A 9 -17.26 -17.94 3.49
N PRO A 10 -16.57 -18.88 4.14
CA PRO A 10 -15.52 -19.65 3.50
C PRO A 10 -16.10 -20.40 2.30
N PHE A 11 -15.42 -20.31 1.17
CA PHE A 11 -15.72 -21.14 0.00
C PHE A 11 -15.12 -22.54 0.20
N ASP A 12 -15.80 -23.58 -0.31
CA ASP A 12 -15.25 -24.94 -0.38
C ASP A 12 -14.10 -25.07 -1.41
N ARG A 13 -13.73 -23.98 -2.06
CA ARG A 13 -12.69 -23.83 -3.06
C ARG A 13 -11.96 -22.49 -2.87
N PRO A 14 -10.76 -22.29 -3.45
CA PRO A 14 -10.15 -20.98 -3.49
C PRO A 14 -11.08 -19.95 -4.15
N ALA A 15 -11.07 -18.72 -3.62
CA ALA A 15 -11.82 -17.61 -4.16
C ALA A 15 -11.28 -17.22 -5.55
N THR A 16 -12.16 -16.71 -6.39
CA THR A 16 -11.83 -16.26 -7.75
C THR A 16 -12.15 -14.77 -7.92
N TYR A 17 -11.62 -14.16 -8.97
CA TYR A 17 -11.94 -12.78 -9.32
C TYR A 17 -13.46 -12.57 -9.49
N ASP A 18 -14.15 -13.55 -10.06
CA ASP A 18 -15.61 -13.51 -10.22
C ASP A 18 -16.37 -13.48 -8.87
N ASP A 19 -15.80 -14.07 -7.82
CA ASP A 19 -16.36 -13.97 -6.46
C ASP A 19 -16.13 -12.58 -5.87
N LEU A 20 -14.95 -11.98 -6.14
CA LEU A 20 -14.61 -10.63 -5.72
C LEU A 20 -15.54 -9.58 -6.38
N THR A 21 -15.76 -9.68 -7.68
CA THR A 21 -16.58 -8.71 -8.44
C THR A 21 -18.08 -8.74 -8.07
N LYS A 22 -18.55 -9.75 -7.34
CA LYS A 22 -19.92 -9.84 -6.84
C LYS A 22 -20.13 -9.10 -5.51
N LEU A 23 -19.04 -8.64 -4.89
CA LEU A 23 -19.15 -7.86 -3.65
C LEU A 23 -19.66 -6.44 -3.94
N PRO A 24 -20.30 -5.80 -2.95
CA PRO A 24 -20.72 -4.42 -3.09
C PRO A 24 -19.56 -3.45 -3.31
N ASP A 25 -19.74 -2.46 -4.19
CA ASP A 25 -18.69 -1.46 -4.58
C ASP A 25 -18.20 -0.58 -3.44
N ASN A 26 -18.90 -0.56 -2.31
CA ASN A 26 -18.49 0.19 -1.12
C ASN A 26 -17.47 -0.56 -0.25
N LEU A 27 -17.06 -1.75 -0.64
CA LEU A 27 -16.02 -2.53 0.03
C LEU A 27 -14.72 -2.50 -0.80
N VAL A 28 -13.60 -2.61 -0.11
CA VAL A 28 -12.30 -2.97 -0.70
C VAL A 28 -12.19 -4.48 -0.56
N ALA A 29 -12.06 -5.18 -1.68
CA ALA A 29 -12.04 -6.64 -1.72
C ALA A 29 -10.69 -7.14 -2.25
N GLU A 30 -10.14 -8.16 -1.61
CA GLU A 30 -8.86 -8.77 -1.92
C GLU A 30 -8.96 -10.29 -1.85
N ILE A 31 -8.15 -11.01 -2.61
CA ILE A 31 -7.96 -12.45 -2.47
C ILE A 31 -6.56 -12.68 -1.92
N VAL A 32 -6.46 -13.18 -0.69
CA VAL A 32 -5.21 -13.37 0.01
C VAL A 32 -5.05 -14.85 0.37
N ASN A 33 -4.06 -15.51 -0.23
CA ASN A 33 -3.86 -16.97 -0.12
C ASN A 33 -5.11 -17.79 -0.51
N GLY A 34 -5.86 -17.31 -1.53
CA GLY A 34 -7.07 -17.96 -2.00
C GLY A 34 -8.31 -17.69 -1.14
N GLU A 35 -8.23 -16.89 -0.09
CA GLU A 35 -9.35 -16.47 0.75
C GLU A 35 -9.83 -15.08 0.35
N LEU A 36 -11.14 -14.88 0.21
CA LEU A 36 -11.74 -13.59 -0.08
C LEU A 36 -11.87 -12.77 1.20
N HIS A 37 -11.24 -11.62 1.20
CA HIS A 37 -11.30 -10.62 2.25
C HIS A 37 -12.03 -9.38 1.75
N ALA A 38 -12.92 -8.83 2.55
CA ALA A 38 -13.64 -7.61 2.23
C ALA A 38 -13.61 -6.66 3.43
N SER A 39 -13.17 -5.44 3.21
CA SER A 39 -13.05 -4.41 4.23
C SER A 39 -13.89 -3.19 3.85
N PRO A 40 -14.54 -2.52 4.82
CA PRO A 40 -15.12 -1.21 4.58
C PRO A 40 -14.05 -0.24 4.11
N ARG A 41 -14.44 0.79 3.39
CA ARG A 41 -13.51 1.89 3.07
C ARG A 41 -12.92 2.50 4.35
N PRO A 42 -11.63 2.85 4.32
CA PRO A 42 -10.91 3.25 5.52
C PRO A 42 -11.40 4.58 6.11
N ALA A 43 -11.12 4.77 7.40
CA ALA A 43 -11.44 6.00 8.12
C ALA A 43 -10.48 7.16 7.78
N SER A 44 -10.88 8.40 8.13
CA SER A 44 -10.16 9.63 7.79
C SER A 44 -8.65 9.64 8.09
N PRO A 45 -8.13 9.13 9.23
CA PRO A 45 -6.68 9.12 9.45
C PRO A 45 -5.90 8.33 8.42
N HIS A 46 -6.41 7.15 8.03
CA HIS A 46 -5.83 6.32 6.99
C HIS A 46 -5.86 7.02 5.63
N THR A 47 -7.04 7.49 5.20
CA THR A 47 -7.21 8.20 3.92
C THR A 47 -6.32 9.43 3.85
N ARG A 48 -6.15 10.15 4.97
CA ARG A 48 -5.28 11.33 5.04
C ARG A 48 -3.81 10.95 4.83
N ALA A 49 -3.33 9.90 5.49
CA ALA A 49 -1.96 9.42 5.36
C ALA A 49 -1.66 8.96 3.93
N SER A 50 -2.54 8.13 3.34
CA SER A 50 -2.41 7.65 1.95
C SER A 50 -2.37 8.82 0.95
N SER A 51 -3.35 9.74 1.01
CA SER A 51 -3.40 10.90 0.11
C SER A 51 -2.17 11.81 0.26
N SER A 52 -1.71 12.06 1.49
CA SER A 52 -0.51 12.88 1.72
C SER A 52 0.74 12.23 1.14
N LEU A 53 0.90 10.92 1.32
CA LEU A 53 1.99 10.17 0.71
C LEU A 53 1.94 10.22 -0.82
N GLY A 54 0.77 9.98 -1.42
CA GLY A 54 0.58 10.04 -2.86
C GLY A 54 1.01 11.39 -3.44
N VAL A 55 0.63 12.51 -2.80
CA VAL A 55 1.05 13.86 -3.20
C VAL A 55 2.55 14.06 -3.05
N ARG A 56 3.14 13.60 -1.92
CA ARG A 56 4.57 13.78 -1.62
C ARG A 56 5.48 12.97 -2.54
N LEU A 57 5.05 11.80 -2.98
CA LEU A 57 5.82 10.94 -3.89
C LEU A 57 5.48 11.20 -5.35
N GLY A 58 4.23 11.48 -5.68
CA GLY A 58 3.76 11.68 -7.05
C GLY A 58 4.45 12.85 -7.74
N GLY A 59 4.57 14.01 -7.09
CA GLY A 59 5.28 15.16 -7.63
C GLY A 59 6.71 14.83 -8.05
N PRO A 60 7.59 14.45 -7.12
CA PRO A 60 9.00 14.23 -7.40
C PRO A 60 9.30 12.99 -8.25
N PHE A 61 8.59 11.89 -8.02
CA PHE A 61 8.97 10.61 -8.63
C PHE A 61 8.13 10.23 -9.84
N ASP A 62 6.84 10.57 -9.87
CA ASP A 62 6.02 10.32 -11.04
C ASP A 62 6.15 11.47 -12.06
N HIS A 63 5.91 12.71 -11.65
CA HIS A 63 5.94 13.85 -12.55
C HIS A 63 7.32 14.50 -12.73
N GLY A 64 8.32 14.15 -11.91
CA GLY A 64 9.66 14.76 -11.94
C GLY A 64 9.69 16.22 -11.48
N ILE A 65 8.66 16.66 -10.73
CA ILE A 65 8.56 18.03 -10.22
C ILE A 65 9.27 18.11 -8.85
N GLY A 66 10.45 18.70 -8.83
CA GLY A 66 11.26 18.78 -7.60
C GLY A 66 11.95 17.47 -7.21
N GLY A 67 12.08 16.52 -8.15
CA GLY A 67 12.73 15.24 -7.94
C GLY A 67 13.10 14.54 -9.24
N PRO A 68 13.64 13.31 -9.18
CA PRO A 68 14.26 12.63 -10.32
C PRO A 68 13.24 12.10 -11.37
N GLY A 69 11.96 11.97 -11.04
CA GLY A 69 10.99 11.27 -11.89
C GLY A 69 11.30 9.77 -11.98
N GLY A 70 10.85 9.14 -13.05
CA GLY A 70 11.21 7.77 -13.41
C GLY A 70 10.36 6.67 -12.80
N TRP A 71 9.26 7.02 -12.15
CA TRP A 71 8.31 6.08 -11.57
C TRP A 71 6.89 6.28 -12.11
N TRP A 72 6.07 5.27 -11.97
CA TRP A 72 4.62 5.36 -11.89
C TRP A 72 4.24 5.14 -10.43
N ILE A 73 3.54 6.10 -9.83
CA ILE A 73 2.99 5.98 -8.46
C ILE A 73 1.49 5.91 -8.60
N LEU A 74 0.89 4.78 -8.21
CA LEU A 74 -0.54 4.53 -8.33
C LEU A 74 -1.17 4.37 -6.94
N ASP A 75 -2.38 4.89 -6.82
CA ASP A 75 -3.23 4.82 -5.65
C ASP A 75 -4.21 3.64 -5.80
N GLU A 76 -4.32 2.79 -4.80
CA GLU A 76 -5.15 1.59 -4.76
C GLU A 76 -5.12 0.74 -6.05
N PRO A 77 -3.94 0.43 -6.65
CA PRO A 77 -3.91 -0.40 -7.84
C PRO A 77 -4.28 -1.85 -7.52
N GLU A 78 -5.10 -2.47 -8.34
CA GLU A 78 -5.42 -3.88 -8.22
C GLU A 78 -4.28 -4.74 -8.79
N LEU A 79 -3.58 -5.47 -7.93
CA LEU A 79 -2.46 -6.34 -8.28
C LEU A 79 -2.96 -7.77 -8.47
N HIS A 80 -2.87 -8.30 -9.69
CA HIS A 80 -3.21 -9.69 -9.98
C HIS A 80 -1.96 -10.55 -10.03
N PHE A 81 -1.74 -11.33 -9.00
CA PHE A 81 -0.77 -12.41 -8.95
C PHE A 81 -1.46 -13.75 -9.26
N GLU A 82 -0.71 -14.84 -9.39
CA GLU A 82 -1.22 -16.13 -9.85
C GLU A 82 -2.54 -16.55 -9.17
N ARG A 83 -2.63 -16.42 -7.85
CA ARG A 83 -3.79 -16.81 -7.04
C ARG A 83 -4.23 -15.77 -6.01
N ASP A 84 -3.58 -14.64 -6.02
CA ASP A 84 -3.83 -13.56 -5.09
C ASP A 84 -4.18 -12.29 -5.84
N ILE A 85 -5.10 -11.53 -5.29
CA ILE A 85 -5.48 -10.21 -5.79
C ILE A 85 -5.38 -9.26 -4.61
N LEU A 86 -4.41 -8.35 -4.67
CA LEU A 86 -4.13 -7.40 -3.61
C LEU A 86 -4.40 -5.98 -4.07
N VAL A 87 -4.82 -5.14 -3.13
CA VAL A 87 -5.01 -3.70 -3.34
C VAL A 87 -4.22 -2.96 -2.28
N PRO A 88 -2.90 -2.70 -2.49
CA PRO A 88 -2.15 -1.84 -1.59
C PRO A 88 -2.65 -0.40 -1.67
N ASP A 89 -2.50 0.37 -0.60
CA ASP A 89 -2.88 1.79 -0.61
C ASP A 89 -2.11 2.60 -1.64
N LEU A 90 -0.81 2.30 -1.81
CA LEU A 90 0.02 2.85 -2.87
C LEU A 90 0.95 1.79 -3.43
N ALA A 91 1.24 1.86 -4.72
CA ALA A 91 2.31 1.07 -5.32
C ALA A 91 3.08 1.87 -6.36
N GLY A 92 4.36 1.50 -6.55
CA GLY A 92 5.25 2.18 -7.46
C GLY A 92 6.01 1.24 -8.37
N TRP A 93 6.13 1.61 -9.64
CA TRP A 93 6.92 0.90 -10.66
C TRP A 93 7.97 1.83 -11.26
N ARG A 94 9.19 1.37 -11.38
CA ARG A 94 10.20 2.08 -12.16
C ARG A 94 9.84 2.03 -13.65
N ARG A 95 9.86 3.16 -14.32
CA ARG A 95 9.56 3.24 -15.78
C ARG A 95 10.54 2.43 -16.62
N THR A 96 11.71 2.11 -16.11
CA THR A 96 12.65 1.17 -16.76
C THR A 96 12.12 -0.26 -16.80
N ARG A 97 11.29 -0.69 -15.84
CA ARG A 97 10.62 -1.99 -15.82
C ARG A 97 9.23 -1.96 -16.48
N MET A 98 8.52 -0.85 -16.33
CA MET A 98 7.20 -0.62 -16.91
C MET A 98 7.23 0.67 -17.77
N PRO A 99 7.68 0.58 -19.04
CA PRO A 99 7.88 1.77 -19.89
C PRO A 99 6.60 2.57 -20.17
N GLN A 100 5.43 1.94 -20.08
CA GLN A 100 4.13 2.56 -20.27
C GLN A 100 3.24 2.32 -19.06
N ALA A 101 2.46 3.33 -18.67
CA ALA A 101 1.43 3.16 -17.66
C ALA A 101 0.43 2.07 -18.06
N PRO A 102 -0.05 1.25 -17.12
CA PRO A 102 -1.06 0.23 -17.42
C PRO A 102 -2.35 0.88 -17.94
N ARG A 103 -2.95 0.24 -18.95
CA ARG A 103 -4.24 0.65 -19.52
C ARG A 103 -5.39 -0.29 -19.11
N THR A 104 -5.07 -1.24 -18.25
CA THR A 104 -6.00 -2.24 -17.70
C THR A 104 -6.42 -1.84 -16.29
N ALA A 105 -7.54 -2.36 -15.83
CA ALA A 105 -8.03 -2.13 -14.47
C ALA A 105 -7.11 -2.78 -13.39
N HIS A 106 -6.27 -3.73 -13.80
CA HIS A 106 -5.36 -4.44 -12.90
C HIS A 106 -3.94 -4.52 -13.49
N VAL A 107 -2.96 -4.76 -12.65
CA VAL A 107 -1.53 -4.90 -13.00
C VAL A 107 -1.02 -6.25 -12.53
N SER A 108 -0.44 -7.04 -13.44
CA SER A 108 0.17 -8.33 -13.10
C SER A 108 1.69 -8.27 -12.89
N LEU A 109 2.31 -7.15 -13.28
CA LEU A 109 3.73 -6.92 -13.00
C LEU A 109 3.91 -6.51 -11.54
N ALA A 110 4.66 -7.28 -10.76
CA ALA A 110 4.98 -6.93 -9.38
C ALA A 110 5.64 -5.54 -9.30
N PRO A 111 5.17 -4.66 -8.40
CA PRO A 111 5.72 -3.32 -8.25
C PRO A 111 7.17 -3.34 -7.69
N ASP A 112 7.87 -2.22 -7.83
CA ASP A 112 9.17 -2.00 -7.22
C ASP A 112 9.04 -1.49 -5.77
N TRP A 113 7.87 -1.05 -5.38
CA TRP A 113 7.56 -0.58 -4.04
C TRP A 113 6.05 -0.67 -3.79
N VAL A 114 5.69 -1.04 -2.57
CA VAL A 114 4.30 -1.00 -2.05
C VAL A 114 4.25 -0.25 -0.74
N CYS A 115 3.10 0.35 -0.46
CA CYS A 115 2.80 0.94 0.85
C CYS A 115 1.43 0.47 1.32
N GLU A 116 1.39 -0.01 2.55
CA GLU A 116 0.16 -0.30 3.27
C GLU A 116 0.01 0.72 4.40
N VAL A 117 -1.10 1.41 4.41
CA VAL A 117 -1.48 2.29 5.51
C VAL A 117 -2.34 1.48 6.47
N LEU A 118 -1.83 1.24 7.66
CA LEU A 118 -2.42 0.33 8.60
C LEU A 118 -3.69 0.91 9.24
N SER A 119 -4.67 0.05 9.39
CA SER A 119 -5.86 0.32 10.18
C SER A 119 -6.08 -0.78 11.22
N PRO A 120 -6.80 -0.54 12.31
CA PRO A 120 -7.09 -1.59 13.30
C PRO A 120 -7.78 -2.82 12.72
N SER A 121 -8.47 -2.69 11.59
CA SER A 121 -9.18 -3.80 10.92
C SER A 121 -8.29 -4.59 9.96
N THR A 122 -7.28 -4.00 9.34
CA THR A 122 -6.46 -4.63 8.28
C THR A 122 -5.03 -4.96 8.73
N MET A 123 -4.53 -4.32 9.78
CA MET A 123 -3.13 -4.44 10.25
C MET A 123 -2.62 -5.88 10.32
N GLN A 124 -3.43 -6.81 10.83
CA GLN A 124 -3.04 -8.21 10.95
C GLN A 124 -2.91 -8.87 9.56
N LEU A 125 -3.80 -8.55 8.63
CA LEU A 125 -3.76 -9.05 7.26
C LEU A 125 -2.52 -8.51 6.54
N ASP A 126 -2.29 -7.20 6.63
CA ASP A 126 -1.20 -6.50 5.95
C ASP A 126 0.17 -7.03 6.43
N ARG A 127 0.38 -7.07 7.75
CA ARG A 127 1.66 -7.52 8.35
C ARG A 127 1.90 -9.02 8.23
N ALA A 128 0.88 -9.85 8.43
CA ALA A 128 1.08 -11.29 8.55
C ALA A 128 0.91 -12.06 7.23
N ARG A 129 0.12 -11.53 6.29
CA ARG A 129 -0.19 -12.25 5.04
C ARG A 129 0.28 -11.50 3.80
N LYS A 130 -0.07 -10.22 3.61
CA LYS A 130 0.26 -9.47 2.39
C LYS A 130 1.77 -9.30 2.21
N LEU A 131 2.52 -9.00 3.28
CA LEU A 131 3.99 -8.94 3.21
C LEU A 131 4.61 -10.26 2.72
N GLY A 132 4.06 -11.41 3.12
CA GLY A 132 4.52 -12.72 2.62
C GLY A 132 4.30 -12.90 1.13
N ILE A 133 3.17 -12.40 0.61
CA ILE A 133 2.85 -12.44 -0.82
C ILE A 133 3.78 -11.49 -1.58
N TYR A 134 3.94 -10.24 -1.14
CA TYR A 134 4.87 -9.29 -1.76
C TYR A 134 6.31 -9.82 -1.82
N ALA A 135 6.78 -10.50 -0.77
CA ALA A 135 8.09 -11.15 -0.78
C ALA A 135 8.19 -12.29 -1.81
N ARG A 136 7.17 -13.13 -1.91
CA ARG A 136 7.09 -14.21 -2.90
C ARG A 136 7.10 -13.69 -4.33
N GLU A 137 6.39 -12.58 -4.58
CA GLU A 137 6.32 -11.92 -5.89
C GLU A 137 7.56 -11.06 -6.19
N GLY A 138 8.50 -10.97 -5.25
CA GLY A 138 9.77 -10.28 -5.45
C GLY A 138 9.68 -8.76 -5.41
N VAL A 139 8.69 -8.19 -4.71
CA VAL A 139 8.60 -6.74 -4.47
C VAL A 139 9.80 -6.31 -3.62
N PRO A 140 10.70 -5.43 -4.12
CA PRO A 140 11.94 -5.14 -3.40
C PRO A 140 11.79 -4.23 -2.19
N HIS A 141 10.76 -3.37 -2.14
CA HIS A 141 10.56 -2.44 -1.03
C HIS A 141 9.10 -2.41 -0.58
N ALA A 142 8.88 -2.36 0.72
CA ALA A 142 7.56 -2.18 1.31
C ALA A 142 7.62 -1.16 2.46
N TRP A 143 6.60 -0.31 2.54
CA TRP A 143 6.38 0.57 3.69
C TRP A 143 5.11 0.15 4.42
N LEU A 144 5.16 0.20 5.75
CA LEU A 144 4.00 0.09 6.61
C LEU A 144 3.84 1.41 7.36
N VAL A 145 2.74 2.09 7.14
CA VAL A 145 2.44 3.39 7.75
C VAL A 145 1.30 3.24 8.72
N ASP A 146 1.52 3.54 9.98
CA ASP A 146 0.48 3.54 11.01
C ASP A 146 0.15 4.98 11.42
N PRO A 147 -0.96 5.56 10.93
CA PRO A 147 -1.33 6.93 11.23
C PRO A 147 -1.77 7.14 12.68
N LEU A 148 -2.19 6.09 13.40
CA LEU A 148 -2.58 6.18 14.80
C LEU A 148 -1.37 6.11 15.72
N ALA A 149 -0.42 5.22 15.44
CA ALA A 149 0.85 5.16 16.15
C ALA A 149 1.84 6.24 15.67
N ARG A 150 1.56 6.91 14.54
CA ARG A 150 2.43 7.90 13.88
C ARG A 150 3.80 7.33 13.57
N THR A 151 3.81 6.18 12.87
CA THR A 151 5.04 5.47 12.50
C THR A 151 5.08 5.14 11.01
N LEU A 152 6.29 5.11 10.44
CA LEU A 152 6.61 4.57 9.13
C LEU A 152 7.71 3.54 9.28
N GLU A 153 7.43 2.30 8.93
CA GLU A 153 8.41 1.22 8.87
C GLU A 153 8.82 0.99 7.41
N ALA A 154 10.11 1.05 7.14
CA ALA A 154 10.67 0.79 5.82
C ALA A 154 11.31 -0.59 5.77
N LEU A 155 10.92 -1.38 4.77
CA LEU A 155 11.35 -2.76 4.59
C LEU A 155 12.00 -2.92 3.21
N ARG A 156 13.10 -3.69 3.15
CA ARG A 156 13.74 -4.13 1.91
C ARG A 156 13.79 -5.64 1.84
N LEU A 157 13.51 -6.20 0.67
CA LEU A 157 13.56 -7.64 0.45
C LEU A 157 14.99 -8.08 0.19
N GLU A 158 15.52 -8.96 1.03
CA GLU A 158 16.84 -9.57 0.90
C GLU A 158 16.75 -11.07 1.07
N GLY A 159 17.19 -11.83 0.08
CA GLY A 159 17.18 -13.30 0.13
C GLY A 159 15.79 -13.90 0.43
N GLY A 160 14.72 -13.28 -0.05
CA GLY A 160 13.34 -13.71 0.19
C GLY A 160 12.79 -13.37 1.58
N ARG A 161 13.47 -12.51 2.33
CA ARG A 161 13.06 -12.05 3.68
C ARG A 161 13.06 -10.54 3.76
N TRP A 162 12.12 -9.99 4.54
CA TRP A 162 12.08 -8.57 4.81
C TRP A 162 13.14 -8.19 5.85
N LEU A 163 14.02 -7.27 5.46
CA LEU A 163 14.93 -6.56 6.35
C LEU A 163 14.28 -5.23 6.73
N LEU A 164 14.07 -4.99 8.02
CA LEU A 164 13.64 -3.69 8.53
C LEU A 164 14.81 -2.71 8.44
N LEU A 165 14.70 -1.70 7.59
CA LEU A 165 15.71 -0.65 7.40
C LEU A 165 15.63 0.40 8.51
N GLY A 166 14.41 0.69 8.97
CA GLY A 166 14.17 1.64 10.05
C GLY A 166 12.69 1.77 10.39
N THR A 167 12.44 2.23 11.60
CA THR A 167 11.13 2.67 12.08
C THR A 167 11.25 4.15 12.42
N HIS A 168 10.55 4.99 11.68
CA HIS A 168 10.51 6.44 11.84
C HIS A 168 9.25 6.84 12.57
N VAL A 169 9.31 7.85 13.44
CA VAL A 169 8.22 8.17 14.36
C VAL A 169 7.91 9.67 14.46
N GLY A 170 6.69 9.99 14.80
CA GLY A 170 6.27 11.35 15.11
C GLY A 170 6.48 12.32 13.95
N ASP A 171 7.18 13.43 14.21
CA ASP A 171 7.34 14.53 13.27
C ASP A 171 8.73 14.55 12.59
N GLU A 172 9.40 13.39 12.54
CA GLU A 172 10.70 13.27 11.90
C GLU A 172 10.66 13.72 10.43
N VAL A 173 11.79 14.27 9.96
CA VAL A 173 12.06 14.52 8.55
C VAL A 173 13.06 13.47 8.10
N VAL A 174 12.68 12.63 7.15
CA VAL A 174 13.41 11.40 6.83
C VAL A 174 13.66 11.25 5.33
N ARG A 175 14.72 10.50 5.00
CA ARG A 175 14.99 10.00 3.64
C ARG A 175 14.92 8.50 3.68
N VAL A 176 13.93 7.92 3.00
CA VAL A 176 13.57 6.50 3.13
C VAL A 176 13.64 5.79 1.79
N GLU A 177 14.33 4.65 1.74
CA GLU A 177 14.34 3.79 0.54
C GLU A 177 12.93 3.36 0.14
N PRO A 178 12.62 3.36 -1.17
CA PRO A 178 13.49 3.63 -2.31
C PRO A 178 13.53 5.09 -2.75
N PHE A 179 13.02 6.04 -1.97
CA PHE A 179 12.80 7.45 -2.31
C PHE A 179 13.72 8.40 -1.54
N VAL A 180 14.99 8.04 -1.41
CA VAL A 180 15.98 8.78 -0.62
C VAL A 180 16.35 10.17 -1.17
N GLU A 181 15.97 10.48 -2.40
CA GLU A 181 16.29 11.74 -3.07
C GLU A 181 15.53 12.94 -2.51
N ILE A 182 14.43 12.68 -1.80
CA ILE A 182 13.64 13.75 -1.16
C ILE A 182 13.62 13.59 0.36
N GLU A 183 13.31 14.68 1.05
CA GLU A 183 12.94 14.69 2.45
C GLU A 183 11.43 14.50 2.59
N LEU A 184 11.04 13.54 3.42
CA LEU A 184 9.66 13.26 3.78
C LEU A 184 9.41 13.76 5.21
N GLU A 185 8.59 14.79 5.33
CA GLU A 185 8.14 15.34 6.60
C GLU A 185 6.97 14.50 7.12
N LEU A 186 7.22 13.61 8.08
CA LEU A 186 6.22 12.65 8.53
C LEU A 186 4.99 13.30 9.19
N GLN A 187 5.15 14.45 9.85
CA GLN A 187 4.02 15.18 10.42
C GLN A 187 2.88 15.46 9.43
N LEU A 188 3.19 15.57 8.13
CA LEU A 188 2.19 15.85 7.10
C LEU A 188 1.29 14.65 6.76
N LEU A 189 1.68 13.45 7.19
CA LEU A 189 0.89 12.24 7.00
C LEU A 189 -0.28 12.17 7.98
N TRP A 190 -0.12 12.77 9.18
CA TRP A 190 -1.10 12.69 10.28
C TRP A 190 -1.48 14.01 10.92
N SER A 191 -0.98 15.14 10.39
CA SER A 191 -1.43 16.46 10.90
C SER A 191 -2.89 16.70 10.55
N ASP A 192 -3.69 17.00 11.57
CA ASP A 192 -5.01 17.54 11.38
C ASP A 192 -4.93 18.99 10.88
N THR A 193 -5.72 19.32 9.88
CA THR A 193 -5.80 20.69 9.34
C THR A 193 -6.37 21.70 10.34
N ALA A 194 -6.87 21.24 11.49
CA ALA A 194 -7.46 22.07 12.55
C ALA A 194 -6.44 22.73 13.48
N GLU A 195 -5.16 22.30 13.49
CA GLU A 195 -4.14 22.86 14.41
C GLU A 195 -3.31 24.01 13.81
N ARG A 196 -3.66 24.51 12.63
CA ARG A 196 -3.06 25.72 12.06
C ARG A 196 -3.99 26.92 12.22
N GLY A 197 -4.12 27.37 13.44
CA GLY A 197 -4.77 28.61 13.79
C GLY A 197 -3.81 29.53 14.52
#